data_5dd8614a9f2633ffdc7ee7960de50c35
#
_entry.id   5dd8614a9f2633ffdc7ee7960de50c35
#
_cell.length_a   1.000
_cell.length_b   1.000
_cell.length_c   1.000
_cell.angle_alpha   90.00
_cell.angle_beta   90.00
_cell.angle_gamma   90.00
#
_symmetry.space_group_name_H-M   'P 1'
#
loop_
_entity.id
_entity.type
_entity.pdbx_description
1 polymer ?
#
loop_
_entity_poly.entity_id
_entity_poly.type
_entity_poly.pdbx_seq_one_letter_code
_entity_poly.pdbx_strand_id
1 'polypeptide(L)'
;MKRRVITIVLAVLVLILLFVPCSFTLFTSEQTLTQPSGCTLREHNQGASLIPIELSAEQAADVGQTLRDMTLHFRGLTRRITSEPPATLYELSLWHEDDQTFTVWVDRKHLYLPLRAGFFVCFSPASGTDTLFSALSRLHAAA
;
A
#
# COMPACT_ATOMS: atom_id res chain seq x y z
N MET A 1 12.88 21.00 32.28
CA MET A 1 13.27 19.59 32.19
C MET A 1 12.23 18.71 31.49
N LYS A 2 10.97 18.73 31.89
CA LYS A 2 9.91 17.88 31.29
C LYS A 2 9.76 18.04 29.77
N ARG A 3 9.81 19.26 29.22
CA ARG A 3 9.68 19.50 27.76
C ARG A 3 10.83 18.89 26.97
N ARG A 4 12.06 18.96 27.45
CA ARG A 4 13.23 18.39 26.77
C ARG A 4 13.19 16.86 26.75
N VAL A 5 12.73 16.24 27.84
CA VAL A 5 12.57 14.80 27.93
C VAL A 5 11.49 14.32 26.95
N ILE A 6 10.36 15.01 26.87
CA ILE A 6 9.29 14.71 25.94
C ILE A 6 9.78 14.82 24.49
N THR A 7 10.54 15.87 24.17
CA THR A 7 11.10 16.06 22.81
C THR A 7 12.06 14.93 22.45
N ILE A 8 12.93 14.54 23.38
CA ILE A 8 13.88 13.43 23.16
C ILE A 8 13.14 12.11 22.97
N VAL A 9 12.15 11.82 23.81
CA VAL A 9 11.33 10.61 23.71
C VAL A 9 10.59 10.57 22.37
N LEU A 10 10.00 11.68 21.94
CA LEU A 10 9.33 11.78 20.63
C LEU A 10 10.32 11.58 19.47
N ALA A 11 11.51 12.19 19.55
CA ALA A 11 12.54 12.02 18.53
C ALA A 11 13.03 10.58 18.43
N VAL A 12 13.22 9.90 19.56
CA VAL A 12 13.60 8.48 19.60
C VAL A 12 12.48 7.61 19.03
N LEU A 13 11.23 7.91 19.37
CA LEU A 13 10.07 7.18 18.87
C LEU A 13 9.92 7.33 17.35
N VAL A 14 10.12 8.53 16.83
CA VAL A 14 10.15 8.79 15.37
C VAL A 14 11.31 8.06 14.71
N LEU A 15 12.49 8.06 15.29
CA LEU A 15 13.65 7.30 14.80
C LEU A 15 13.37 5.81 14.77
N ILE A 16 12.75 5.26 15.82
CA ILE A 16 12.36 3.84 15.85
C ILE A 16 11.36 3.54 14.73
N LEU A 17 10.33 4.37 14.53
CA LEU A 17 9.35 4.20 13.46
C LEU A 17 9.97 4.28 12.06
N LEU A 18 11.04 5.07 11.88
CA LEU A 18 11.75 5.19 10.61
C LEU A 18 12.59 3.98 10.26
N PHE A 19 13.13 3.27 11.25
CA PHE A 19 14.08 2.17 11.05
C PHE A 19 13.52 0.78 11.34
N VAL A 20 12.39 0.69 12.06
CA VAL A 20 11.75 -0.61 12.34
C VAL A 20 10.86 -0.98 11.16
N PRO A 21 11.07 -2.17 10.54
CA PRO A 21 10.18 -2.67 9.52
C PRO A 21 8.79 -2.92 10.10
N CYS A 22 7.77 -2.67 9.31
CA CYS A 22 6.37 -2.89 9.67
C CYS A 22 5.66 -3.77 8.63
N SER A 23 4.42 -4.11 8.91
CA SER A 23 3.56 -4.80 7.94
C SER A 23 2.23 -4.06 7.76
N PHE A 24 1.51 -4.39 6.71
CA PHE A 24 0.19 -3.81 6.46
C PHE A 24 -0.85 -4.13 7.53
N THR A 25 -0.62 -5.14 8.37
CA THR A 25 -1.49 -5.46 9.52
C THR A 25 -1.55 -4.35 10.57
N LEU A 26 -0.62 -3.39 10.54
CA LEU A 26 -0.70 -2.16 11.35
C LEU A 26 -1.75 -1.17 10.83
N PHE A 27 -2.11 -1.24 9.57
CA PHE A 27 -2.97 -0.25 8.89
C PHE A 27 -4.36 -0.78 8.57
N THR A 28 -4.52 -2.10 8.55
CA THR A 28 -5.79 -2.76 8.30
C THR A 28 -5.90 -4.07 9.08
N SER A 29 -7.10 -4.63 9.15
CA SER A 29 -7.31 -5.91 9.82
C SER A 29 -6.67 -7.06 9.03
N GLU A 30 -6.22 -8.08 9.73
CA GLU A 30 -5.70 -9.30 9.11
C GLU A 30 -6.76 -9.98 8.22
N GLN A 31 -8.02 -9.93 8.62
CA GLN A 31 -9.13 -10.49 7.86
C GLN A 31 -9.33 -9.79 6.51
N THR A 32 -9.16 -8.47 6.44
CA THR A 32 -9.23 -7.73 5.19
C THR A 32 -8.15 -8.18 4.21
N LEU A 33 -6.97 -8.55 4.68
CA LEU A 33 -5.88 -9.03 3.83
C LEU A 33 -6.00 -10.52 3.50
N THR A 34 -6.40 -11.36 4.44
CA THR A 34 -6.42 -12.83 4.25
C THR A 34 -7.73 -13.36 3.71
N GLN A 35 -8.84 -12.71 4.04
CA GLN A 35 -10.20 -13.13 3.66
C GLN A 35 -11.03 -11.95 3.17
N PRO A 36 -10.56 -11.23 2.11
CA PRO A 36 -11.32 -10.10 1.60
C PRO A 36 -12.68 -10.54 1.05
N SER A 37 -13.72 -9.77 1.35
CA SER A 37 -15.05 -9.95 0.74
C SER A 37 -15.07 -9.44 -0.69
N GLY A 38 -14.18 -8.51 -1.03
CA GLY A 38 -14.00 -8.01 -2.37
C GLY A 38 -12.68 -7.25 -2.53
N CYS A 39 -12.28 -7.12 -3.77
CA CYS A 39 -11.09 -6.38 -4.17
C CYS A 39 -11.28 -5.78 -5.55
N THR A 40 -10.96 -4.51 -5.69
CA THR A 40 -10.90 -3.84 -6.99
C THR A 40 -9.48 -3.44 -7.34
N LEU A 41 -9.15 -3.54 -8.61
CA LEU A 41 -7.88 -3.13 -9.18
C LEU A 41 -8.12 -2.07 -10.25
N ARG A 42 -7.49 -0.93 -10.12
CA ARG A 42 -7.53 0.15 -11.09
C ARG A 42 -6.12 0.49 -11.55
N GLU A 43 -5.96 0.62 -12.86
CA GLU A 43 -4.73 1.11 -13.46
C GLU A 43 -4.81 2.62 -13.69
N HIS A 44 -3.79 3.32 -13.27
CA HIS A 44 -3.56 4.73 -13.61
C HIS A 44 -2.33 4.81 -14.53
N ASN A 45 -2.54 5.25 -15.75
CA ASN A 45 -1.47 5.35 -16.73
C ASN A 45 -1.38 6.78 -17.25
N GLN A 46 -0.23 7.42 -17.06
CA GLN A 46 0.04 8.79 -17.52
C GLN A 46 -1.03 9.82 -17.12
N GLY A 47 -1.54 9.71 -15.89
CA GLY A 47 -2.56 10.59 -15.36
C GLY A 47 -4.01 10.26 -15.76
N ALA A 48 -4.23 9.26 -16.60
CA ALA A 48 -5.55 8.74 -16.92
C ALA A 48 -5.89 7.55 -16.01
N SER A 49 -7.09 7.59 -15.40
CA SER A 49 -7.62 6.47 -14.62
C SER A 49 -8.45 5.58 -15.53
N LEU A 50 -8.11 4.30 -15.58
CA LEU A 50 -8.90 3.31 -16.26
C LEU A 50 -10.06 2.82 -15.37
N ILE A 51 -11.01 2.13 -15.97
CA ILE A 51 -12.14 1.56 -15.24
C ILE A 51 -11.63 0.48 -14.28
N PRO A 52 -12.03 0.51 -13.00
CA PRO A 52 -11.62 -0.52 -12.06
C PRO A 52 -12.20 -1.87 -12.45
N ILE A 53 -11.41 -2.91 -12.28
CA ILE A 53 -11.82 -4.30 -12.44
C ILE A 53 -12.04 -4.94 -11.07
N GLU A 54 -13.02 -5.80 -10.97
CA GLU A 54 -13.26 -6.60 -9.77
C GLU A 54 -12.50 -7.91 -9.86
N LEU A 55 -11.71 -8.21 -8.83
CA LEU A 55 -10.98 -9.46 -8.75
C LEU A 55 -11.87 -10.58 -8.21
N SER A 56 -11.63 -11.82 -8.65
CA SER A 56 -12.28 -12.98 -8.05
C SER A 56 -11.89 -13.16 -6.59
N ALA A 57 -12.67 -13.92 -5.83
CA ALA A 57 -12.36 -14.18 -4.42
C ALA A 57 -10.98 -14.82 -4.23
N GLU A 58 -10.59 -15.73 -5.12
CA GLU A 58 -9.27 -16.37 -5.09
C GLU A 58 -8.14 -15.36 -5.40
N GLN A 59 -8.30 -14.56 -6.45
CA GLN A 59 -7.34 -13.52 -6.81
C GLN A 59 -7.19 -12.47 -5.70
N ALA A 60 -8.30 -12.06 -5.10
CA ALA A 60 -8.30 -11.12 -3.98
C ALA A 60 -7.57 -11.68 -2.77
N ALA A 61 -7.79 -12.95 -2.44
CA ALA A 61 -7.10 -13.63 -1.34
C ALA A 61 -5.59 -13.74 -1.59
N ASP A 62 -5.18 -14.09 -2.80
CA ASP A 62 -3.76 -14.18 -3.18
C ASP A 62 -3.04 -12.83 -3.08
N VAL A 63 -3.65 -11.78 -3.60
CA VAL A 63 -3.11 -10.42 -3.51
C VAL A 63 -3.05 -9.96 -2.05
N GLY A 64 -4.11 -10.19 -1.30
CA GLY A 64 -4.17 -9.85 0.13
C GLY A 64 -3.12 -10.57 0.95
N GLN A 65 -2.89 -11.85 0.70
CA GLN A 65 -1.85 -12.64 1.35
C GLN A 65 -0.45 -12.12 1.00
N THR A 66 -0.22 -11.75 -0.25
CA THR A 66 1.04 -11.13 -0.67
C THR A 66 1.30 -9.84 0.09
N LEU A 67 0.30 -8.98 0.23
CA LEU A 67 0.41 -7.75 1.01
C LEU A 67 0.65 -8.02 2.51
N ARG A 68 -0.05 -9.01 3.07
CA ARG A 68 0.12 -9.40 4.48
C ARG A 68 1.55 -9.83 4.79
N ASP A 69 2.16 -10.60 3.89
CA ASP A 69 3.49 -11.17 4.09
C ASP A 69 4.63 -10.18 3.81
N MET A 70 4.32 -9.00 3.32
CA MET A 70 5.33 -7.97 3.04
C MET A 70 5.88 -7.36 4.31
N THR A 71 7.20 -7.21 4.35
CA THR A 71 7.92 -6.39 5.32
C THR A 71 8.20 -5.04 4.70
N LEU A 72 7.70 -3.97 5.33
CA LEU A 72 7.73 -2.62 4.78
C LEU A 72 8.75 -1.75 5.51
N HIS A 73 9.50 -0.97 4.75
CA HIS A 73 10.36 0.08 5.28
C HIS A 73 9.77 1.45 4.93
N PHE A 74 9.57 2.29 5.93
CA PHE A 74 9.10 3.66 5.76
C PHE A 74 10.11 4.49 4.96
N ARG A 75 9.62 5.23 3.94
CA ARG A 75 10.46 6.07 3.07
C ARG A 75 10.09 7.55 3.11
N GLY A 76 8.99 7.90 3.70
CA GLY A 76 8.57 9.29 3.88
C GLY A 76 7.12 9.54 3.54
N LEU A 77 6.79 10.83 3.53
CA LEU A 77 5.48 11.34 3.15
C LEU A 77 5.61 12.07 1.82
N THR A 78 4.63 11.92 0.96
CA THR A 78 4.56 12.64 -0.31
C THR A 78 3.14 13.12 -0.58
N ARG A 79 3.02 14.25 -1.29
CA ARG A 79 1.72 14.73 -1.79
C ARG A 79 1.41 14.23 -3.19
N ARG A 80 2.42 13.75 -3.91
CA ARG A 80 2.28 13.25 -5.28
C ARG A 80 3.00 11.94 -5.40
N ILE A 81 2.35 10.99 -6.02
CA ILE A 81 3.00 9.78 -6.48
C ILE A 81 3.67 10.13 -7.80
N THR A 82 4.98 10.33 -7.75
CA THR A 82 5.78 10.62 -8.93
C THR A 82 6.46 9.34 -9.37
N SER A 83 6.03 8.80 -10.48
CA SER A 83 6.75 7.76 -11.18
C SER A 83 7.32 8.34 -12.48
N GLU A 84 8.51 7.93 -12.86
CA GLU A 84 9.11 8.33 -14.12
C GLU A 84 8.25 7.83 -15.31
N PRO A 85 8.01 8.65 -16.33
CA PRO A 85 7.26 8.21 -17.50
C PRO A 85 8.01 7.09 -18.27
N PRO A 86 7.29 6.10 -18.82
CA PRO A 86 5.86 5.85 -18.75
C PRO A 86 5.47 5.21 -17.43
N ALA A 87 4.73 5.95 -16.63
CA ALA A 87 4.39 5.54 -15.28
C ALA A 87 3.05 4.84 -15.23
N THR A 88 3.09 3.56 -14.92
CA THR A 88 1.90 2.80 -14.56
C THR A 88 1.83 2.66 -13.05
N LEU A 89 0.68 2.97 -12.49
CA LEU A 89 0.38 2.92 -11.08
C LEU A 89 -0.89 2.10 -10.89
N TYR A 90 -0.86 1.15 -9.97
CA TYR A 90 -2.03 0.35 -9.62
C TYR A 90 -2.61 0.79 -8.29
N GLU A 91 -3.92 0.96 -8.27
CA GLU A 91 -4.71 1.20 -7.05
C GLU A 91 -5.46 -0.07 -6.70
N LEU A 92 -5.15 -0.63 -5.53
CA LEU A 92 -5.82 -1.78 -4.97
C LEU A 92 -6.72 -1.35 -3.82
N SER A 93 -7.96 -1.78 -3.83
CA SER A 93 -8.90 -1.56 -2.73
C SER A 93 -9.48 -2.89 -2.28
N LEU A 94 -9.23 -3.25 -1.02
CA LEU A 94 -9.72 -4.47 -0.39
C LEU A 94 -10.65 -4.12 0.77
N TRP A 95 -11.67 -4.94 0.97
CA TRP A 95 -12.56 -4.82 2.13
C TRP A 95 -13.00 -6.20 2.61
N HIS A 96 -13.35 -6.28 3.88
CA HIS A 96 -13.93 -7.45 4.50
C HIS A 96 -15.23 -7.05 5.20
N GLU A 97 -16.37 -7.58 4.72
CA GLU A 97 -17.71 -7.27 5.22
C GLU A 97 -17.94 -5.75 5.37
N ASP A 98 -18.34 -5.29 6.56
CA ASP A 98 -18.58 -3.88 6.86
C ASP A 98 -17.33 -3.12 7.32
N ASP A 99 -16.16 -3.75 7.28
CA ASP A 99 -14.90 -3.12 7.63
C ASP A 99 -14.55 -2.00 6.65
N GLN A 100 -13.75 -1.06 7.14
CA GLN A 100 -13.27 0.05 6.32
C GLN A 100 -12.43 -0.48 5.15
N THR A 101 -12.67 0.07 3.96
CA THR A 101 -11.89 -0.26 2.76
C THR A 101 -10.43 0.13 2.96
N PHE A 102 -9.55 -0.83 2.70
CA PHE A 102 -8.11 -0.62 2.68
C PHE A 102 -7.65 -0.40 1.26
N THR A 103 -7.00 0.74 1.01
CA THR A 103 -6.50 1.11 -0.31
C THR A 103 -4.98 1.25 -0.26
N VAL A 104 -4.29 0.66 -1.23
CA VAL A 104 -2.86 0.78 -1.43
C VAL A 104 -2.56 1.05 -2.90
N TRP A 105 -1.60 1.93 -3.14
CA TRP A 105 -1.12 2.25 -4.47
C TRP A 105 0.24 1.61 -4.70
N VAL A 106 0.45 1.03 -5.86
CA VAL A 106 1.65 0.24 -6.19
C VAL A 106 2.27 0.77 -7.47
N ASP A 107 3.52 1.18 -7.39
CA ASP A 107 4.35 1.42 -8.57
C ASP A 107 5.49 0.37 -8.65
N ARG A 108 6.41 0.54 -9.58
CA ARG A 108 7.51 -0.41 -9.76
C ARG A 108 8.51 -0.45 -8.61
N LYS A 109 8.54 0.59 -7.78
CA LYS A 109 9.56 0.76 -6.73
C LYS A 109 8.99 0.84 -5.32
N HIS A 110 7.77 1.38 -5.18
CA HIS A 110 7.20 1.73 -3.89
C HIS A 110 5.74 1.34 -3.75
N LEU A 111 5.32 1.31 -2.50
CA LEU A 111 3.93 1.21 -2.09
C LEU A 111 3.52 2.51 -1.40
N TYR A 112 2.29 2.95 -1.62
CA TYR A 112 1.78 4.19 -1.06
C TYR A 112 0.46 3.93 -0.36
N LEU A 113 0.34 4.43 0.88
CA LEU A 113 -0.92 4.43 1.61
C LEU A 113 -1.49 5.85 1.61
N PRO A 114 -2.73 6.05 1.13
CA PRO A 114 -3.37 7.36 1.18
C PRO A 114 -3.69 7.75 2.63
N LEU A 115 -3.35 8.99 2.97
CA LEU A 115 -3.72 9.64 4.22
C LEU A 115 -4.76 10.72 3.95
N ARG A 116 -5.30 11.28 5.02
CA ARG A 116 -6.14 12.47 4.93
C ARG A 116 -5.33 13.66 4.38
N ALA A 117 -6.03 14.63 3.76
CA ALA A 117 -5.45 15.86 3.21
C ALA A 117 -4.52 15.66 2.00
N GLY A 118 -4.68 14.58 1.24
CA GLY A 118 -3.95 14.36 -0.01
C GLY A 118 -2.49 13.93 0.15
N PHE A 119 -2.10 13.50 1.35
CA PHE A 119 -0.79 12.90 1.58
C PHE A 119 -0.80 11.40 1.40
N PHE A 120 0.34 10.86 1.02
CA PHE A 120 0.62 9.43 0.96
C PHE A 120 1.81 9.07 1.84
N VAL A 121 1.72 7.96 2.54
CA VAL A 121 2.88 7.33 3.18
C VAL A 121 3.54 6.42 2.17
N CYS A 122 4.84 6.63 1.93
CA CYS A 122 5.63 5.84 1.00
C CYS A 122 6.40 4.76 1.75
N PHE A 123 6.32 3.52 1.24
CA PHE A 123 7.04 2.37 1.76
C PHE A 123 7.83 1.68 0.65
N SER A 124 8.97 1.07 1.03
CA SER A 124 9.68 0.10 0.21
C SER A 124 9.55 -1.28 0.85
N PRO A 125 9.00 -2.29 0.15
CA PRO A 125 9.04 -3.64 0.67
C PRO A 125 10.47 -4.22 0.62
N ALA A 126 10.85 -5.02 1.62
CA ALA A 126 12.17 -5.63 1.72
C ALA A 126 12.51 -6.53 0.52
N SER A 127 11.51 -7.21 -0.03
CA SER A 127 11.62 -8.09 -1.21
C SER A 127 11.43 -7.36 -2.55
N GLY A 128 11.22 -6.01 -2.54
CA GLY A 128 10.87 -5.24 -3.73
C GLY A 128 9.40 -5.36 -4.13
N THR A 129 9.01 -4.58 -5.13
CA THR A 129 7.62 -4.54 -5.64
C THR A 129 7.42 -5.32 -6.93
N ASP A 130 8.47 -5.81 -7.55
CA ASP A 130 8.43 -6.38 -8.91
C ASP A 130 7.45 -7.56 -9.04
N THR A 131 7.44 -8.47 -8.08
CA THR A 131 6.54 -9.62 -8.09
C THR A 131 5.09 -9.19 -7.99
N LEU A 132 4.76 -8.28 -7.06
CA LEU A 132 3.41 -7.74 -6.92
C LEU A 132 3.00 -6.95 -8.15
N PHE A 133 3.83 -6.03 -8.61
CA PHE A 133 3.56 -5.21 -9.79
C PHE A 133 3.29 -6.08 -11.03
N SER A 134 4.12 -7.10 -11.27
CA SER A 134 3.95 -8.04 -12.38
C SER A 134 2.66 -8.86 -12.25
N ALA A 135 2.31 -9.28 -11.04
CA ALA A 135 1.06 -9.99 -10.78
C ALA A 135 -0.16 -9.10 -11.08
N LEU A 136 -0.15 -7.84 -10.62
CA LEU A 136 -1.23 -6.89 -10.89
C LEU A 136 -1.35 -6.56 -12.38
N SER A 137 -0.24 -6.41 -13.06
CA SER A 137 -0.20 -6.19 -14.52
C SER A 137 -0.85 -7.35 -15.28
N ARG A 138 -0.55 -8.59 -14.89
CA ARG A 138 -1.18 -9.77 -15.50
C ARG A 138 -2.67 -9.87 -15.22
N LEU A 139 -3.10 -9.59 -14.00
CA LEU A 139 -4.50 -9.58 -13.62
C LEU A 139 -5.29 -8.52 -14.40
N HIS A 140 -4.73 -7.35 -14.56
CA HIS A 140 -5.35 -6.27 -15.32
C HIS A 140 -5.43 -6.61 -16.82
N ALA A 141 -4.39 -7.19 -17.39
CA ALA A 141 -4.36 -7.58 -18.81
C ALA A 141 -5.32 -8.75 -19.13
N ALA A 142 -5.62 -9.61 -18.15
CA ALA A 142 -6.54 -10.75 -18.32
C ALA A 142 -8.02 -10.38 -18.15
N ALA A 143 -8.32 -9.18 -17.72
CA ALA A 143 -9.69 -8.73 -17.47
C ALA A 143 -10.39 -8.25 -18.75
#